data_3a2fbdd24ca104cac589abcb7422650d
#
_entry.id   3a2fbdd24ca104cac589abcb7422650d
#
_cell.length_a   1.000
_cell.length_b   1.000
_cell.length_c   1.000
_cell.angle_alpha   90.00
_cell.angle_beta   90.00
_cell.angle_gamma   90.00
#
_symmetry.space_group_name_H-M   'P 1'
#
loop_
_entity.id
_entity.type
_entity.pdbx_description
1 polymer ?
#
loop_
_entity_poly.entity_id
_entity_poly.type
_entity_poly.pdbx_seq_one_letter_code
_entity_poly.pdbx_strand_id
1 'polypeptide(L)'
;MSGIGPCARNQSGDDGDFMPARDAVPDMSLAAETRRAVDRRPFLRTALRAGVVNYTAAARTLAVDGETDAIATALRRYADELPAYETESRDVRVRMESGIGPLESARDDADTLLTVGGQAFGPVDGDLTAIVAAGDVDAAALAAVLARLTAEELSPTAAGVAEDALVIVVERLEGANALRAVEDALERVGAQSG
;
A
#
# COMPACT_ATOMS: atom_id res chain seq x y z
N MET A 1 -45.00 37.44 -66.69
CA MET A 1 -44.69 36.32 -67.59
C MET A 1 -43.99 35.31 -66.68
N SER A 2 -44.75 34.34 -66.29
CA SER A 2 -44.62 32.92 -66.73
C SER A 2 -43.35 32.25 -66.21
N GLY A 3 -43.35 31.23 -65.48
CA GLY A 3 -44.15 30.06 -65.28
C GLY A 3 -43.51 29.22 -64.18
N ILE A 4 -44.30 28.70 -63.34
CA ILE A 4 -44.82 27.33 -63.32
C ILE A 4 -43.73 26.23 -63.38
N GLY A 5 -43.79 25.44 -62.37
CA GLY A 5 -43.49 24.05 -62.52
C GLY A 5 -43.03 23.37 -61.20
N PRO A 6 -43.72 22.31 -60.86
CA PRO A 6 -43.68 21.77 -59.50
C PRO A 6 -42.96 20.40 -59.42
N CYS A 7 -43.03 19.84 -58.24
CA CYS A 7 -42.80 18.42 -57.91
C CYS A 7 -41.32 17.96 -57.78
N ALA A 8 -40.92 17.21 -56.81
CA ALA A 8 -41.50 16.06 -56.10
C ALA A 8 -40.69 15.83 -54.85
N ARG A 9 -41.34 15.61 -53.72
CA ARG A 9 -41.43 14.39 -52.94
C ARG A 9 -40.24 13.40 -53.09
N ASN A 10 -39.48 13.24 -52.02
CA ASN A 10 -39.17 11.94 -51.43
C ASN A 10 -38.47 12.21 -50.08
N GLN A 11 -39.06 11.95 -49.00
CA GLN A 11 -39.35 10.74 -48.23
C GLN A 11 -38.11 9.90 -47.93
N SER A 12 -38.10 9.59 -46.68
CA SER A 12 -37.39 8.54 -45.96
C SER A 12 -36.13 9.10 -45.28
N GLY A 13 -36.06 9.45 -44.02
CA GLY A 13 -36.48 8.61 -42.92
C GLY A 13 -35.49 7.48 -42.75
N ASP A 14 -34.37 7.74 -42.17
CA ASP A 14 -33.60 6.69 -41.47
C ASP A 14 -32.95 7.40 -40.29
N ASP A 15 -33.73 7.56 -39.25
CA ASP A 15 -33.24 7.84 -37.91
C ASP A 15 -32.56 6.56 -37.44
N GLY A 16 -31.36 6.30 -37.99
CA GLY A 16 -30.45 5.31 -37.46
C GLY A 16 -30.05 5.70 -36.05
N ASP A 17 -30.78 5.12 -35.09
CA ASP A 17 -30.48 5.11 -33.68
C ASP A 17 -29.04 4.60 -33.51
N PHE A 18 -28.05 5.54 -33.56
CA PHE A 18 -26.68 5.27 -33.21
C PHE A 18 -26.61 5.11 -31.70
N MET A 19 -27.03 3.96 -31.19
CA MET A 19 -26.66 3.50 -29.87
C MET A 19 -25.13 3.41 -29.85
N PRO A 20 -24.43 4.24 -29.00
CA PRO A 20 -23.03 3.99 -28.78
C PRO A 20 -22.91 2.59 -28.20
N ALA A 21 -22.17 1.73 -28.88
CA ALA A 21 -21.78 0.45 -28.35
C ALA A 21 -21.25 0.69 -26.92
N ARG A 22 -21.96 0.18 -25.92
CA ARG A 22 -21.42 0.06 -24.58
C ARG A 22 -20.13 -0.72 -24.79
N ASP A 23 -19.00 -0.07 -24.49
CA ASP A 23 -17.71 -0.74 -24.42
C ASP A 23 -17.94 -2.01 -23.59
N ALA A 24 -17.95 -3.13 -24.25
CA ALA A 24 -18.02 -4.42 -23.60
C ALA A 24 -16.70 -4.54 -22.82
N VAL A 25 -16.77 -4.27 -21.52
CA VAL A 25 -15.72 -4.65 -20.59
C VAL A 25 -15.47 -6.15 -20.85
N PRO A 26 -14.27 -6.55 -21.27
CA PRO A 26 -14.03 -7.96 -21.58
C PRO A 26 -14.46 -8.80 -20.40
N ASP A 27 -15.31 -9.77 -20.66
CA ASP A 27 -15.82 -10.73 -19.67
C ASP A 27 -14.61 -11.42 -19.04
N MET A 28 -14.20 -10.90 -17.89
CA MET A 28 -13.03 -11.41 -17.19
C MET A 28 -13.41 -12.70 -16.50
N SER A 29 -12.61 -13.75 -16.68
CA SER A 29 -12.83 -14.99 -15.97
C SER A 29 -12.87 -14.75 -14.45
N LEU A 30 -13.72 -15.49 -13.74
CA LEU A 30 -13.82 -15.47 -12.27
C LEU A 30 -12.44 -15.53 -11.60
N ALA A 31 -11.52 -16.33 -12.14
CA ALA A 31 -10.15 -16.44 -11.63
C ALA A 31 -9.37 -15.13 -11.75
N ALA A 32 -9.50 -14.42 -12.88
CA ALA A 32 -8.83 -13.13 -13.07
C ALA A 32 -9.42 -12.04 -12.17
N GLU A 33 -10.73 -12.05 -11.98
CA GLU A 33 -11.42 -11.14 -11.08
C GLU A 33 -11.03 -11.38 -9.62
N THR A 34 -10.98 -12.65 -9.19
CA THR A 34 -10.53 -13.04 -7.85
C THR A 34 -9.10 -12.59 -7.59
N ARG A 35 -8.16 -12.80 -8.54
CA ARG A 35 -6.77 -12.32 -8.42
C ARG A 35 -6.71 -10.81 -8.21
N ARG A 36 -7.38 -10.03 -9.05
CA ARG A 36 -7.44 -8.57 -8.91
C ARG A 36 -8.03 -8.13 -7.57
N ALA A 37 -9.04 -8.85 -7.07
CA ALA A 37 -9.64 -8.55 -5.79
C ALA A 37 -8.67 -8.80 -4.63
N VAL A 38 -7.82 -9.82 -4.72
CA VAL A 38 -6.73 -10.10 -3.76
C VAL A 38 -5.63 -9.05 -3.88
N ASP A 39 -5.17 -8.72 -5.09
CA ASP A 39 -4.05 -7.78 -5.31
C ASP A 39 -4.36 -6.38 -4.78
N ARG A 40 -5.63 -6.00 -4.74
CA ARG A 40 -6.10 -4.77 -4.08
C ARG A 40 -6.10 -4.84 -2.54
N ARG A 41 -5.77 -6.00 -1.96
CA ARG A 41 -5.76 -6.25 -0.51
C ARG A 41 -4.42 -6.86 -0.08
N PRO A 42 -3.38 -6.05 0.14
CA PRO A 42 -2.03 -6.54 0.45
C PRO A 42 -1.99 -7.53 1.61
N PHE A 43 -2.79 -7.31 2.68
CA PHE A 43 -2.88 -8.21 3.82
C PHE A 43 -3.35 -9.62 3.41
N LEU A 44 -4.34 -9.71 2.51
CA LEU A 44 -4.88 -11.00 2.05
C LEU A 44 -3.87 -11.73 1.16
N ARG A 45 -3.17 -11.00 0.30
CA ARG A 45 -2.09 -11.56 -0.52
C ARG A 45 -0.97 -12.13 0.36
N THR A 46 -0.57 -11.39 1.40
CA THR A 46 0.43 -11.86 2.38
C THR A 46 -0.07 -13.09 3.13
N ALA A 47 -1.31 -13.11 3.59
CA ALA A 47 -1.89 -14.24 4.30
C ALA A 47 -2.02 -15.50 3.39
N LEU A 48 -2.31 -15.34 2.10
CA LEU A 48 -2.30 -16.42 1.11
C LEU A 48 -0.88 -17.01 0.96
N ARG A 49 0.14 -16.16 0.81
CA ARG A 49 1.54 -16.57 0.74
C ARG A 49 1.99 -17.32 2.00
N ALA A 50 1.51 -16.89 3.17
CA ALA A 50 1.80 -17.53 4.46
C ALA A 50 1.02 -18.82 4.71
N GLY A 51 0.05 -19.17 3.84
CA GLY A 51 -0.75 -20.39 3.98
C GLY A 51 -1.73 -20.38 5.16
N VAL A 52 -2.07 -19.21 5.72
CA VAL A 52 -2.90 -19.08 6.93
C VAL A 52 -4.35 -18.67 6.64
N VAL A 53 -4.80 -18.83 5.38
CA VAL A 53 -6.12 -18.37 4.94
C VAL A 53 -7.14 -19.50 4.96
N ASN A 54 -8.31 -19.24 5.57
CA ASN A 54 -9.51 -20.02 5.29
C ASN A 54 -10.14 -19.52 3.98
N TYR A 55 -9.99 -20.27 2.90
CA TYR A 55 -10.41 -19.86 1.54
C TYR A 55 -11.91 -19.58 1.43
N THR A 56 -12.76 -20.36 2.10
CA THR A 56 -14.22 -20.14 2.09
C THR A 56 -14.59 -18.85 2.83
N ALA A 57 -13.94 -18.57 3.96
CA ALA A 57 -14.15 -17.33 4.69
C ALA A 57 -13.66 -16.13 3.87
N ALA A 58 -12.47 -16.23 3.26
CA ALA A 58 -11.91 -15.19 2.41
C ALA A 58 -12.81 -14.93 1.19
N ALA A 59 -13.32 -15.96 0.53
CA ALA A 59 -14.23 -15.84 -0.61
C ALA A 59 -15.48 -14.99 -0.29
N ARG A 60 -16.03 -15.13 0.90
CA ARG A 60 -17.19 -14.34 1.35
C ARG A 60 -16.90 -12.87 1.58
N THR A 61 -15.63 -12.50 1.81
CA THR A 61 -15.20 -11.10 2.04
C THR A 61 -14.82 -10.38 0.76
N LEU A 62 -14.65 -11.13 -0.35
CA LEU A 62 -14.33 -10.55 -1.64
C LEU A 62 -15.62 -10.11 -2.34
N ALA A 63 -15.62 -8.87 -2.86
CA ALA A 63 -16.68 -8.38 -3.73
C ALA A 63 -16.43 -8.88 -5.17
N VAL A 64 -16.63 -10.18 -5.38
CA VAL A 64 -16.49 -10.87 -6.66
C VAL A 64 -17.79 -11.59 -6.94
N ASP A 65 -18.35 -11.42 -8.13
CA ASP A 65 -19.58 -12.09 -8.54
C ASP A 65 -19.29 -13.57 -8.84
N GLY A 66 -20.02 -14.46 -8.17
CA GLY A 66 -19.88 -15.89 -8.35
C GLY A 66 -20.18 -16.70 -7.10
N GLU A 67 -20.24 -18.01 -7.27
CA GLU A 67 -20.45 -18.93 -6.17
C GLU A 67 -19.24 -18.96 -5.23
N THR A 68 -19.48 -18.93 -3.91
CA THR A 68 -18.43 -18.91 -2.88
C THR A 68 -17.40 -20.03 -3.07
N ASP A 69 -17.83 -21.23 -3.44
CA ASP A 69 -16.94 -22.38 -3.63
C ASP A 69 -16.07 -22.24 -4.88
N ALA A 70 -16.58 -21.61 -5.93
CA ALA A 70 -15.81 -21.30 -7.13
C ALA A 70 -14.74 -20.24 -6.84
N ILE A 71 -15.08 -19.17 -6.09
CA ILE A 71 -14.14 -18.14 -5.64
C ILE A 71 -13.09 -18.74 -4.70
N ALA A 72 -13.49 -19.61 -3.75
CA ALA A 72 -12.55 -20.29 -2.85
C ALA A 72 -11.58 -21.20 -3.61
N THR A 73 -12.04 -21.85 -4.69
CA THR A 73 -11.18 -22.65 -5.57
C THR A 73 -10.20 -21.77 -6.35
N ALA A 74 -10.65 -20.62 -6.84
CA ALA A 74 -9.78 -19.65 -7.51
C ALA A 74 -8.71 -19.08 -6.55
N LEU A 75 -9.09 -18.78 -5.31
CA LEU A 75 -8.14 -18.35 -4.26
C LEU A 75 -7.07 -19.39 -3.98
N ARG A 76 -7.46 -20.68 -3.85
CA ARG A 76 -6.51 -21.78 -3.61
C ARG A 76 -5.50 -21.89 -4.75
N ARG A 77 -5.97 -21.89 -6.00
CA ARG A 77 -5.11 -21.93 -7.17
C ARG A 77 -4.16 -20.72 -7.23
N TYR A 78 -4.66 -19.54 -6.88
CA TYR A 78 -3.82 -18.36 -6.83
C TYR A 78 -2.78 -18.43 -5.72
N ALA A 79 -3.12 -18.95 -4.55
CA ALA A 79 -2.17 -19.19 -3.47
C ALA A 79 -1.03 -20.14 -3.89
N ASP A 80 -1.35 -21.20 -4.64
CA ASP A 80 -0.37 -22.16 -5.16
C ASP A 80 0.61 -21.54 -6.19
N GLU A 81 0.22 -20.44 -6.85
CA GLU A 81 1.05 -19.70 -7.81
C GLU A 81 1.92 -18.62 -7.14
N LEU A 82 1.57 -18.21 -5.93
CA LEU A 82 2.32 -17.18 -5.21
C LEU A 82 3.58 -17.77 -4.59
N PRO A 83 4.71 -17.00 -4.56
CA PRO A 83 5.88 -17.42 -3.81
C PRO A 83 5.55 -17.50 -2.32
N ALA A 84 6.15 -18.47 -1.62
CA ALA A 84 5.98 -18.62 -0.17
C ALA A 84 6.33 -17.33 0.57
N TYR A 85 5.68 -17.10 1.71
CA TYR A 85 6.03 -15.99 2.59
C TYR A 85 7.27 -16.38 3.39
N GLU A 86 8.32 -15.63 3.18
CA GLU A 86 9.59 -15.77 3.90
C GLU A 86 9.89 -14.43 4.58
N THR A 87 10.63 -14.50 5.68
CA THR A 87 11.13 -13.32 6.38
C THR A 87 12.65 -13.37 6.45
N GLU A 88 13.26 -12.22 6.43
CA GLU A 88 14.70 -12.05 6.58
C GLU A 88 14.99 -11.01 7.66
N SER A 89 16.11 -11.20 8.36
CA SER A 89 16.64 -10.20 9.28
C SER A 89 17.47 -9.20 8.49
N ARG A 90 17.29 -7.91 8.80
CA ARG A 90 18.06 -6.84 8.18
C ARG A 90 19.36 -6.59 8.95
N ASP A 91 20.46 -6.39 8.22
CA ASP A 91 21.74 -5.97 8.83
C ASP A 91 21.71 -4.45 9.06
N VAL A 92 21.30 -4.09 10.27
CA VAL A 92 21.07 -2.68 10.65
C VAL A 92 21.65 -2.38 12.01
N ARG A 93 22.02 -1.11 12.22
CA ARG A 93 22.30 -0.56 13.54
C ARG A 93 21.18 0.38 13.94
N VAL A 94 20.47 0.03 15.01
CA VAL A 94 19.39 0.87 15.56
C VAL A 94 19.93 1.71 16.71
N ARG A 95 19.53 2.98 16.74
CA ARG A 95 19.83 3.91 17.83
C ARG A 95 18.63 4.78 18.15
N MET A 96 18.60 5.31 19.36
CA MET A 96 17.56 6.21 19.83
C MET A 96 18.18 7.59 20.15
N GLU A 97 17.55 8.66 19.69
CA GLU A 97 17.95 10.04 19.96
C GLU A 97 16.79 10.81 20.56
N SER A 98 16.96 11.31 21.79
CA SER A 98 15.97 12.14 22.47
C SER A 98 16.24 13.63 22.26
N GLY A 99 15.24 14.47 22.56
CA GLY A 99 15.38 15.91 22.37
C GLY A 99 15.13 16.36 20.93
N ILE A 100 14.37 15.56 20.19
CA ILE A 100 13.98 15.87 18.83
C ILE A 100 12.75 16.79 18.83
N GLY A 101 12.69 17.66 17.85
CA GLY A 101 11.55 18.55 17.64
C GLY A 101 11.50 19.11 16.23
N PRO A 102 10.45 19.86 15.90
CA PRO A 102 10.34 20.55 14.62
C PRO A 102 11.37 21.68 14.51
N LEU A 103 12.08 21.72 13.39
CA LEU A 103 13.00 22.80 13.05
C LEU A 103 12.24 23.97 12.42
N GLU A 104 12.53 25.21 12.85
CA GLU A 104 11.90 26.42 12.30
C GLU A 104 12.31 26.72 10.85
N SER A 105 13.48 26.25 10.44
CA SER A 105 13.92 26.32 9.04
C SER A 105 14.85 25.14 8.72
N ALA A 106 14.60 24.48 7.60
CA ALA A 106 15.46 23.42 7.04
C ALA A 106 16.79 23.95 6.47
N ARG A 107 17.36 25.04 7.05
CA ARG A 107 18.51 25.74 6.48
C ARG A 107 19.86 25.19 6.92
N ASP A 108 19.92 24.37 7.96
CA ASP A 108 21.12 23.64 8.35
C ASP A 108 20.94 22.17 8.07
N ASP A 109 21.33 21.72 6.88
CA ASP A 109 21.21 20.33 6.43
C ASP A 109 21.92 19.32 7.35
N ALA A 110 22.88 19.78 8.17
CA ALA A 110 23.71 18.93 9.03
C ALA A 110 22.95 18.35 10.25
N ASP A 111 21.90 19.02 10.74
CA ASP A 111 21.17 18.63 11.93
C ASP A 111 19.76 18.08 11.60
N THR A 112 19.38 18.04 10.34
CA THR A 112 18.07 17.51 9.92
C THR A 112 18.10 16.00 9.83
N LEU A 113 17.29 15.32 10.66
CA LEU A 113 17.14 13.86 10.61
C LEU A 113 16.11 13.41 9.58
N LEU A 114 15.01 14.17 9.46
CA LEU A 114 13.90 13.81 8.58
C LEU A 114 13.12 15.05 8.17
N THR A 115 12.70 15.12 6.91
CA THR A 115 11.76 16.15 6.43
C THR A 115 10.54 15.48 5.80
N VAL A 116 9.33 15.82 6.28
CA VAL A 116 8.07 15.33 5.76
C VAL A 116 7.10 16.50 5.57
N GLY A 117 6.51 16.64 4.37
CA GLY A 117 5.53 17.69 4.10
C GLY A 117 6.03 19.13 4.32
N GLY A 118 7.35 19.36 4.22
CA GLY A 118 7.96 20.65 4.48
C GLY A 118 8.31 20.89 5.96
N GLN A 119 7.94 19.99 6.86
CA GLN A 119 8.36 20.04 8.25
C GLN A 119 9.64 19.22 8.44
N ALA A 120 10.70 19.86 8.90
CA ALA A 120 11.96 19.20 9.26
C ALA A 120 11.97 18.87 10.76
N PHE A 121 12.61 17.75 11.10
CA PHE A 121 12.83 17.29 12.48
C PHE A 121 14.30 17.09 12.74
N GLY A 122 14.75 17.52 13.92
CA GLY A 122 16.14 17.41 14.35
C GLY A 122 16.33 17.69 15.83
N PRO A 123 17.58 17.67 16.35
CA PRO A 123 17.90 17.89 17.76
C PRO A 123 17.76 19.38 18.10
N VAL A 124 16.70 19.71 18.86
CA VAL A 124 16.37 21.08 19.32
C VAL A 124 15.94 21.11 20.79
N ASP A 125 16.33 20.10 21.58
CA ASP A 125 15.89 19.92 22.97
C ASP A 125 14.36 19.85 23.09
N GLY A 126 13.71 19.21 22.08
CA GLY A 126 12.27 19.05 21.98
C GLY A 126 11.72 17.86 22.76
N ASP A 127 10.41 17.65 22.63
CA ASP A 127 9.65 16.62 23.37
C ASP A 127 9.50 15.29 22.61
N LEU A 128 10.17 15.13 21.49
CA LEU A 128 10.13 13.94 20.66
C LEU A 128 11.40 13.10 20.80
N THR A 129 11.31 11.87 20.31
CA THR A 129 12.43 10.92 20.21
C THR A 129 12.47 10.36 18.81
N ALA A 130 13.64 10.30 18.20
CA ALA A 130 13.88 9.62 16.93
C ALA A 130 14.48 8.23 17.20
N ILE A 131 13.95 7.24 16.50
CA ILE A 131 14.55 5.91 16.34
C ILE A 131 15.14 5.88 14.93
N VAL A 132 16.46 5.69 14.85
CA VAL A 132 17.19 5.70 13.57
C VAL A 132 17.80 4.31 13.35
N ALA A 133 17.41 3.65 12.30
CA ALA A 133 18.03 2.43 11.82
C ALA A 133 18.88 2.74 10.59
N ALA A 134 20.17 2.39 10.64
CA ALA A 134 21.11 2.59 9.54
C ALA A 134 21.65 1.24 9.06
N GLY A 135 21.69 1.04 7.75
CA GLY A 135 22.13 -0.19 7.09
C GLY A 135 21.15 -0.67 6.04
N ASP A 136 20.87 -1.96 6.00
CA ASP A 136 19.98 -2.56 5.00
C ASP A 136 18.51 -2.27 5.30
N VAL A 137 18.04 -1.09 4.86
CA VAL A 137 16.67 -0.63 5.02
C VAL A 137 16.06 -0.21 3.68
N ASP A 138 14.77 -0.49 3.52
CA ASP A 138 14.00 -0.18 2.33
C ASP A 138 12.51 0.10 2.67
N ALA A 139 11.68 0.25 1.66
CA ALA A 139 10.25 0.45 1.85
C ALA A 139 9.56 -0.73 2.54
N ALA A 140 10.06 -1.98 2.38
CA ALA A 140 9.51 -3.14 3.06
C ALA A 140 9.83 -3.11 4.55
N ALA A 141 11.07 -2.72 4.91
CA ALA A 141 11.47 -2.50 6.28
C ALA A 141 10.60 -1.42 6.95
N LEU A 142 10.40 -0.27 6.30
CA LEU A 142 9.51 0.78 6.80
C LEU A 142 8.07 0.28 6.99
N ALA A 143 7.53 -0.46 6.02
CA ALA A 143 6.18 -1.02 6.12
C ALA A 143 6.05 -2.01 7.29
N ALA A 144 7.05 -2.87 7.51
CA ALA A 144 7.08 -3.81 8.64
C ALA A 144 7.11 -3.07 9.98
N VAL A 145 7.97 -2.04 10.09
CA VAL A 145 8.07 -1.20 11.28
C VAL A 145 6.75 -0.49 11.58
N LEU A 146 6.13 0.15 10.59
CA LEU A 146 4.84 0.85 10.78
C LEU A 146 3.72 -0.12 11.17
N ALA A 147 3.68 -1.30 10.58
CA ALA A 147 2.71 -2.35 10.94
C ALA A 147 2.90 -2.81 12.40
N ARG A 148 4.16 -2.98 12.85
CA ARG A 148 4.49 -3.36 14.21
C ARG A 148 4.11 -2.28 15.21
N LEU A 149 4.47 -1.02 14.96
CA LEU A 149 4.08 0.12 15.78
C LEU A 149 2.57 0.22 15.92
N THR A 150 1.84 0.08 14.82
CA THR A 150 0.36 0.09 14.82
C THR A 150 -0.22 -1.03 15.68
N ALA A 151 0.36 -2.23 15.63
CA ALA A 151 -0.08 -3.37 16.44
C ALA A 151 0.17 -3.17 17.95
N GLU A 152 1.10 -2.32 18.31
CA GLU A 152 1.39 -1.91 19.71
C GLU A 152 0.73 -0.59 20.10
N GLU A 153 -0.16 -0.06 19.26
CA GLU A 153 -0.88 1.20 19.46
C GLU A 153 0.05 2.42 19.59
N LEU A 154 1.26 2.32 19.03
CA LEU A 154 2.23 3.41 18.94
C LEU A 154 2.01 4.21 17.66
N SER A 155 1.89 5.53 17.78
CA SER A 155 1.63 6.43 16.66
C SER A 155 2.83 7.32 16.36
N PRO A 156 3.58 7.09 15.28
CA PRO A 156 4.68 7.97 14.93
C PRO A 156 4.20 9.35 14.46
N THR A 157 4.87 10.41 14.93
CA THR A 157 4.68 11.79 14.47
C THR A 157 5.18 11.96 13.03
N ALA A 158 6.29 11.31 12.70
CA ALA A 158 6.86 11.28 11.37
C ALA A 158 7.63 9.96 11.15
N ALA A 159 7.69 9.50 9.91
CA ALA A 159 8.45 8.32 9.53
C ALA A 159 8.95 8.44 8.09
N GLY A 160 10.11 7.87 7.81
CA GLY A 160 10.67 7.85 6.48
C GLY A 160 11.82 6.87 6.32
N VAL A 161 12.09 6.50 5.08
CA VAL A 161 13.26 5.71 4.68
C VAL A 161 13.88 6.34 3.44
N ALA A 162 15.19 6.46 3.43
CA ALA A 162 15.96 6.93 2.30
C ALA A 162 17.35 6.29 2.32
N GLU A 163 17.80 5.81 1.15
CA GLU A 163 19.11 5.15 0.98
C GLU A 163 19.35 4.05 2.03
N ASP A 164 20.21 4.30 3.00
CA ASP A 164 20.65 3.39 4.05
C ASP A 164 20.14 3.79 5.45
N ALA A 165 19.12 4.65 5.53
CA ALA A 165 18.57 5.14 6.79
C ALA A 165 17.04 5.08 6.83
N LEU A 166 16.51 4.59 7.96
CA LEU A 166 15.09 4.62 8.33
C LEU A 166 14.96 5.42 9.63
N VAL A 167 14.05 6.37 9.64
CA VAL A 167 13.81 7.25 10.80
C VAL A 167 12.35 7.18 11.20
N ILE A 168 12.10 6.96 12.49
CA ILE A 168 10.78 7.03 13.13
C ILE A 168 10.85 8.07 14.24
N VAL A 169 9.95 9.03 14.22
CA VAL A 169 9.83 10.06 15.27
C VAL A 169 8.56 9.80 16.06
N VAL A 170 8.68 9.67 17.37
CA VAL A 170 7.57 9.39 18.30
C VAL A 170 7.58 10.37 19.47
N GLU A 171 6.51 10.37 20.25
CA GLU A 171 6.46 11.04 21.55
C GLU A 171 7.58 10.52 22.47
N ARG A 172 8.17 11.41 23.28
CA ARG A 172 9.30 11.06 24.14
C ARG A 172 9.04 9.89 25.08
N LEU A 173 7.83 9.79 25.60
CA LEU A 173 7.45 8.71 26.53
C LEU A 173 7.32 7.35 25.84
N GLU A 174 7.10 7.33 24.54
CA GLU A 174 6.97 6.11 23.73
C GLU A 174 8.31 5.60 23.21
N GLY A 175 9.38 6.38 23.30
CA GLY A 175 10.68 6.09 22.67
C GLY A 175 11.23 4.70 22.97
N ALA A 176 11.20 4.24 24.22
CA ALA A 176 11.71 2.92 24.58
C ALA A 176 10.86 1.75 24.04
N ASN A 177 9.55 1.92 23.94
CA ASN A 177 8.65 0.93 23.34
C ASN A 177 8.81 0.92 21.83
N ALA A 178 8.88 2.09 21.22
CA ALA A 178 9.12 2.24 19.78
C ALA A 178 10.47 1.64 19.35
N LEU A 179 11.54 1.83 20.15
CA LEU A 179 12.84 1.21 19.86
C LEU A 179 12.72 -0.31 19.75
N ARG A 180 12.11 -0.96 20.76
CA ARG A 180 11.92 -2.42 20.75
C ARG A 180 11.04 -2.89 19.59
N ALA A 181 9.97 -2.16 19.30
CA ALA A 181 9.09 -2.48 18.17
C ALA A 181 9.82 -2.39 16.82
N VAL A 182 10.71 -1.41 16.66
CA VAL A 182 11.54 -1.24 15.45
C VAL A 182 12.56 -2.39 15.33
N GLU A 183 13.28 -2.70 16.42
CA GLU A 183 14.24 -3.81 16.45
C GLU A 183 13.55 -5.16 16.08
N ASP A 184 12.45 -5.49 16.76
CA ASP A 184 11.67 -6.70 16.49
C ASP A 184 11.15 -6.78 15.05
N ALA A 185 10.73 -5.66 14.48
CA ALA A 185 10.23 -5.61 13.10
C ALA A 185 11.35 -5.87 12.08
N LEU A 186 12.55 -5.29 12.32
CA LEU A 186 13.69 -5.42 11.40
C LEU A 186 14.34 -6.81 11.43
N GLU A 187 14.12 -7.58 12.50
CA GLU A 187 14.50 -9.01 12.54
C GLU A 187 13.66 -9.90 11.61
N ARG A 188 12.47 -9.45 11.18
CA ARG A 188 11.48 -10.28 10.47
C ARG A 188 10.80 -9.53 9.33
N VAL A 189 11.58 -8.87 8.50
CA VAL A 189 11.04 -8.18 7.31
C VAL A 189 10.62 -9.22 6.27
N GLY A 190 9.43 -9.07 5.71
CA GLY A 190 8.98 -9.95 4.63
C GLY A 190 9.91 -9.85 3.41
N ALA A 191 10.47 -10.97 2.99
CA ALA A 191 11.34 -11.03 1.81
C ALA A 191 10.57 -10.61 0.55
N GLN A 192 11.16 -9.70 -0.21
CA GLN A 192 10.62 -9.26 -1.50
C GLN A 192 11.02 -10.30 -2.55
N SER A 193 10.04 -11.08 -3.00
CA SER A 193 10.24 -11.91 -4.19
C SER A 193 10.27 -11.00 -5.41
N GLY A 194 11.44 -10.85 -6.03
CA GLY A 194 11.65 -10.09 -7.25
C GLY A 194 10.91 -10.70 -8.46
#